data_8c8d9dfb4d5356d12d57399e3980d86b
#
_entry.id   8c8d9dfb4d5356d12d57399e3980d86b
#
_cell.length_a   1.000
_cell.length_b   1.000
_cell.length_c   1.000
_cell.angle_alpha   90.00
_cell.angle_beta   90.00
_cell.angle_gamma   90.00
#
_symmetry.space_group_name_H-M   'P 1'
#
loop_
_entity.id
_entity.type
_entity.pdbx_description
1 polymer ?
#
loop_
_entity_poly.entity_id
_entity_poly.type
_entity_poly.pdbx_seq_one_letter_code
_entity_poly.pdbx_strand_id
1 'polypeptide(L)' 'MCDGTVRWFNRTIGAGFIRTDDGQNVLFLHTAVKESEPGSIREGSRVCLDILESQYGLRAINVRAAGLPG' A
#
# COMPACT_ATOMS: atom_id res chain seq x y z
N MET A 1 7.25 4.78 -9.43
CA MET A 1 7.05 4.76 -7.98
C MET A 1 6.02 5.79 -7.59
N CYS A 2 5.07 5.42 -6.76
CA CYS A 2 4.01 6.31 -6.32
C CYS A 2 3.98 6.40 -4.81
N ASP A 3 3.41 7.48 -4.33
CA ASP A 3 3.14 7.64 -2.90
C ASP A 3 1.64 7.61 -2.69
N GLY A 4 1.24 7.08 -1.55
CA GLY A 4 -0.16 7.01 -1.22
C GLY A 4 -0.39 6.88 0.26
N THR A 5 -1.66 6.75 0.62
CA THR A 5 -2.07 6.59 2.01
C THR A 5 -2.95 5.36 2.11
N VAL A 6 -2.69 4.53 3.12
CA VAL A 6 -3.53 3.35 3.35
C VAL A 6 -4.89 3.82 3.84
N ARG A 7 -5.92 3.51 3.07
CA ARG A 7 -7.30 3.91 3.41
C ARG A 7 -8.01 2.83 4.20
N TRP A 8 -7.62 1.59 4.01
CA TRP A 8 -8.26 0.48 4.67
C TRP A 8 -7.31 -0.70 4.65
N PHE A 9 -7.25 -1.43 5.72
CA PHE A 9 -6.43 -2.63 5.80
C PHE A 9 -7.04 -3.59 6.80
N ASN A 10 -7.23 -4.83 6.37
CA ASN A 10 -7.75 -5.88 7.22
C ASN A 10 -6.70 -6.97 7.34
N ARG A 11 -6.12 -7.09 8.52
CA ARG A 11 -5.04 -8.05 8.76
C ARG A 11 -5.51 -9.49 8.70
N THR A 12 -6.78 -9.73 9.02
CA THR A 12 -7.33 -11.07 9.01
C THR A 12 -7.35 -11.64 7.59
N ILE A 13 -7.78 -10.83 6.64
CA ILE A 13 -7.79 -11.28 5.25
C ILE A 13 -6.50 -10.94 4.50
N GLY A 14 -5.66 -10.10 5.08
CA GLY A 14 -4.39 -9.76 4.49
C GLY A 14 -4.49 -8.87 3.26
N ALA A 15 -5.46 -7.99 3.22
CA ALA A 15 -5.70 -7.13 2.06
C ALA A 15 -6.10 -5.74 2.50
N GLY A 16 -5.90 -4.77 1.62
CA GLY A 16 -6.28 -3.41 1.89
C GLY A 16 -6.28 -2.56 0.65
N PHE A 17 -6.59 -1.29 0.82
CA PHE A 17 -6.60 -0.33 -0.28
C PHE A 17 -5.72 0.86 0.06
N ILE A 18 -4.99 1.31 -0.95
CA ILE A 18 -4.17 2.50 -0.87
C ILE A 18 -4.76 3.51 -1.83
N ARG A 19 -4.90 4.75 -1.37
CA ARG A 19 -5.26 5.84 -2.26
C ARG A 19 -3.99 6.58 -2.60
N THR A 20 -3.66 6.61 -3.88
CA THR A 20 -2.47 7.31 -4.35
C THR A 20 -2.69 8.81 -4.29
N ASP A 21 -1.60 9.56 -4.32
CA ASP A 21 -1.69 11.01 -4.24
C ASP A 21 -2.39 11.62 -5.46
N ASP A 22 -2.42 10.89 -6.58
CA ASP A 22 -3.15 11.35 -7.77
C ASP A 22 -4.60 10.84 -7.79
N GLY A 23 -5.07 10.24 -6.71
CA GLY A 23 -6.49 9.95 -6.54
C GLY A 23 -6.93 8.55 -6.96
N GLN A 24 -6.01 7.65 -7.24
CA GLN A 24 -6.37 6.28 -7.63
C GLN A 24 -6.51 5.40 -6.40
N ASN A 25 -7.45 4.46 -6.45
CA ASN A 25 -7.60 3.45 -5.42
C ASN A 25 -6.93 2.17 -5.91
N VAL A 26 -6.01 1.65 -5.12
CA VAL A 26 -5.19 0.51 -5.53
C VAL A 26 -5.27 -0.57 -4.46
N LEU A 27 -5.57 -1.79 -4.88
CA LEU A 27 -5.60 -2.93 -3.97
C LEU A 27 -4.19 -3.37 -3.64
N PHE A 28 -3.95 -3.71 -2.39
CA PHE A 28 -2.69 -4.35 -2.03
C PHE A 28 -2.95 -5.54 -1.10
N LEU A 29 -2.08 -6.53 -1.20
CA LEU A 29 -2.10 -7.68 -0.32
C LEU A 29 -0.93 -7.55 0.65
N HIS A 30 -1.07 -8.16 1.84
CA HIS A 30 -0.01 -8.06 2.83
C HIS A 30 1.29 -8.66 2.31
N THR A 31 1.21 -9.60 1.37
CA THR A 31 2.41 -10.20 0.77
C THR A 31 3.18 -9.21 -0.11
N ALA A 32 2.54 -8.12 -0.51
CA ALA A 32 3.22 -7.08 -1.29
C ALA A 32 3.98 -6.09 -0.40
N VAL A 33 3.80 -6.18 0.90
CA VAL A 33 4.44 -5.25 1.84
C VAL A 33 5.85 -5.71 2.09
N LYS A 34 6.80 -4.81 1.88
CA LYS A 34 8.22 -5.09 2.04
C LYS A 34 8.75 -4.74 3.43
N GLU A 35 7.86 -4.39 4.31
CA GLU A 35 8.23 -3.93 5.63
C GLU A 35 8.71 -5.09 6.48
N SER A 36 9.80 -4.89 7.17
CA SER A 36 10.31 -5.90 8.08
C SER A 36 9.69 -5.77 9.46
N GLU A 37 9.03 -4.65 9.75
CA GLU A 37 8.46 -4.44 11.07
C GLU A 37 6.95 -4.66 11.03
N PRO A 38 6.45 -5.66 11.73
CA PRO A 38 5.01 -5.91 11.78
C PRO A 38 4.28 -4.69 12.32
N GLY A 39 3.16 -4.36 11.72
CA GLY A 39 2.33 -3.29 12.20
C GLY A 39 2.72 -1.89 11.74
N SER A 40 3.77 -1.78 10.94
CA SER A 40 4.17 -0.45 10.43
C SER A 40 3.22 0.06 9.37
N ILE A 41 2.48 -0.83 8.72
CA ILE A 41 1.50 -0.46 7.70
C ILE A 41 0.10 -0.62 8.29
N ARG A 42 -0.64 0.47 8.34
CA ARG A 42 -2.00 0.47 8.89
C ARG A 42 -2.76 1.63 8.29
N GLU A 43 -4.04 1.71 8.60
CA GLU A 43 -4.87 2.81 8.11
C GLU A 43 -4.25 4.14 8.46
N GLY A 44 -4.16 5.01 7.48
CA GLY A 44 -3.56 6.31 7.65
C GLY A 44 -2.08 6.36 7.39
N SER A 45 -1.42 5.21 7.24
CA SER A 45 0.02 5.18 6.97
C SER A 45 0.32 5.73 5.59
N ARG A 46 1.40 6.51 5.49
CA ARG A 46 1.93 6.92 4.20
C ARG A 46 2.84 5.83 3.70
N VAL A 47 2.68 5.50 2.43
CA VAL A 47 3.45 4.40 1.82
C VAL A 47 3.98 4.79 0.46
N CYS A 48 5.05 4.14 0.07
CA CYS A 48 5.54 4.14 -1.29
C CYS A 48 5.19 2.81 -1.92
N LEU A 49 4.85 2.81 -3.18
CA LEU A 49 4.41 1.59 -3.85
C LEU A 49 4.70 1.68 -5.34
N ASP A 50 4.73 0.52 -5.97
CA ASP A 50 4.67 0.41 -7.41
C ASP A 50 3.29 -0.10 -7.78
N ILE A 51 2.81 0.27 -8.95
CA ILE A 51 1.49 -0.10 -9.40
C ILE A 51 1.61 -1.06 -10.58
N LEU A 52 0.91 -2.17 -10.47
CA LEU A 52 0.80 -3.14 -11.54
C LEU A 52 -0.62 -3.06 -12.08
N GLU A 53 -0.73 -2.80 -13.38
CA GLU A 53 -2.00 -2.75 -14.06
C GLU A 53 -2.36 -4.14 -14.57
N SER A 54 -3.58 -4.55 -14.36
CA SER A 54 -4.04 -5.85 -14.85
C SER A 54 -5.46 -5.72 -15.33
N GLN A 55 -5.95 -6.80 -15.96
CA GLN A 55 -7.34 -6.82 -16.41
C GLN A 55 -8.33 -6.73 -15.26
N TYR A 56 -7.88 -6.97 -14.03
CA TYR A 56 -8.72 -6.90 -12.85
C TYR A 56 -8.59 -5.56 -12.11
N GLY A 57 -7.84 -4.62 -12.68
CA GLY A 57 -7.65 -3.30 -12.08
C GLY A 57 -6.23 -3.07 -11.61
N LEU A 58 -6.07 -2.08 -10.79
CA LEU A 58 -4.75 -1.67 -10.30
C LEU A 58 -4.41 -2.43 -9.03
N ARG A 59 -3.17 -2.82 -8.91
CA ARG A 59 -2.67 -3.57 -7.78
C ARG A 59 -1.33 -3.01 -7.35
N ALA A 60 -1.15 -2.84 -6.04
CA ALA A 60 0.11 -2.34 -5.51
C ALA A 60 1.08 -3.49 -5.30
N ILE A 61 2.33 -3.24 -5.64
CA ILE A 61 3.43 -4.15 -5.35
C ILE A 61 4.54 -3.35 -4.71
N ASN A 62 5.45 -4.04 -4.02
CA ASN A 62 6.60 -3.40 -3.37
C ASN A 62 6.15 -2.26 -2.45
N VAL A 63 5.13 -2.52 -1.65
CA VAL A 63 4.60 -1.53 -0.72
C VAL A 63 5.53 -1.44 0.48
N ARG A 64 5.90 -0.22 0.84
CA ARG A 64 6.73 0.02 2.01
C ARG A 64 6.36 1.34 2.65
N ALA A 65 6.68 1.47 3.92
CA ALA A 65 6.41 2.72 4.62
C ALA A 65 7.16 3.85 3.91
N ALA A 66 6.49 4.98 3.75
CA ALA A 66 7.15 6.14 3.17
C ALA A 66 8.32 6.52 4.05
N GLY A 67 9.43 6.87 3.41
CA GLY A 67 10.61 7.24 4.14
C GLY A 67 10.32 8.36 5.09
N LEU A 68 10.79 8.22 6.32
CA LEU A 68 10.63 9.27 7.28
C LEU A 68 11.75 10.26 7.11
N PRO A 69 11.43 11.53 7.16
CA PRO A 69 12.49 12.50 7.22
C PRO A 69 13.31 12.21 8.46
N GLY A 70 14.56 12.14 8.25
CA GLY A 70 15.48 11.76 9.31
C GLY A 70 15.31 12.57 10.57
#